data_fd7fb9b9772e83aff59b9e6649d45eab
#
_entry.id   fd7fb9b9772e83aff59b9e6649d45eab
#
_cell.length_a   1.000
_cell.length_b   1.000
_cell.length_c   1.000
_cell.angle_alpha   90.00
_cell.angle_beta   90.00
_cell.angle_gamma   90.00
#
_symmetry.space_group_name_H-M   'P 1'
#
loop_
_entity.id
_entity.type
_entity.pdbx_description
1 polymer ?
#
loop_
_entity_poly.entity_id
_entity_poly.type
_entity_poly.pdbx_seq_one_letter_code
_entity_poly.pdbx_strand_id
1 'polypeptide(L)'
;INIREMAEIIRSHGLIPVPVDISIDTVAPKLELLEQLVSPRSKVLLIAHLFGIIIPLQPYADFCHKNNILLVEDCAQAFAGKQYYGHPQADVSLFSFGAIKSCTALGGAVALIKDKQLAHKMETIEQVYPQKSEFWYLKRLFKFYWLKLLSLPSLYYQIINLMRLLNLDVESTIKKATLGFPTGDLLVK
;
A
#
# COMPACT_ATOMS: atom_id res chain seq x y z
N ILE A 1 10.79 -4.61 3.75
CA ILE A 1 9.95 -5.62 3.06
C ILE A 1 8.83 -4.87 2.39
N ASN A 2 8.81 -4.88 1.06
CA ASN A 2 7.77 -4.27 0.24
C ASN A 2 7.26 -5.29 -0.79
N ILE A 3 6.09 -5.03 -1.35
CA ILE A 3 5.58 -5.84 -2.45
C ILE A 3 6.45 -5.63 -3.70
N ARG A 4 6.55 -6.66 -4.54
CA ARG A 4 7.36 -6.66 -5.76
C ARG A 4 6.99 -5.51 -6.70
N GLU A 5 5.70 -5.24 -6.84
CA GLU A 5 5.15 -4.21 -7.71
C GLU A 5 5.65 -2.81 -7.33
N MET A 6 5.90 -2.53 -6.06
CA MET A 6 6.44 -1.25 -5.63
C MET A 6 7.85 -1.00 -6.18
N ALA A 7 8.71 -2.04 -6.19
CA ALA A 7 10.02 -1.94 -6.81
C ALA A 7 9.94 -1.75 -8.34
N GLU A 8 8.96 -2.36 -8.98
CA GLU A 8 8.71 -2.20 -10.42
C GLU A 8 8.22 -0.78 -10.75
N ILE A 9 7.34 -0.19 -9.94
CA ILE A 9 6.92 1.22 -10.07
C ILE A 9 8.14 2.15 -9.98
N ILE A 10 8.98 1.96 -8.98
CA ILE A 10 10.20 2.78 -8.80
C ILE A 10 11.09 2.72 -10.03
N ARG A 11 11.30 1.51 -10.58
CA ARG A 11 12.11 1.32 -11.80
C ARG A 11 11.47 1.94 -13.04
N SER A 12 10.15 1.86 -13.19
CA SER A 12 9.44 2.44 -14.35
C SER A 12 9.56 3.96 -14.41
N HIS A 13 9.84 4.61 -13.27
CA HIS A 13 10.14 6.05 -13.19
C HIS A 13 11.64 6.37 -13.30
N GLY A 14 12.47 5.43 -13.74
CA GLY A 14 13.92 5.65 -13.94
C GLY A 14 14.72 5.73 -12.64
N LEU A 15 14.12 5.33 -11.51
CA LEU A 15 14.77 5.31 -10.21
C LEU A 15 15.31 3.90 -9.88
N ILE A 16 16.35 3.85 -9.06
CA ILE A 16 16.98 2.60 -8.62
C ILE A 16 16.55 2.31 -7.19
N PRO A 17 15.73 1.26 -6.94
CA PRO A 17 15.41 0.84 -5.59
C PRO A 17 16.62 0.15 -4.94
N VAL A 18 17.04 0.65 -3.80
CA VAL A 18 18.11 0.08 -2.96
C VAL A 18 17.46 -0.54 -1.73
N PRO A 19 17.41 -1.87 -1.61
CA PRO A 19 16.84 -2.51 -0.43
C PRO A 19 17.72 -2.30 0.79
N VAL A 20 17.09 -2.08 1.94
CA VAL A 20 17.74 -2.00 3.24
C VAL A 20 17.20 -3.11 4.12
N ASP A 21 18.09 -3.85 4.77
CA ASP A 21 17.69 -4.89 5.71
C ASP A 21 17.03 -4.29 6.94
N ILE A 22 16.06 -5.03 7.48
CA ILE A 22 15.35 -4.68 8.70
C ILE A 22 15.83 -5.51 9.88
N SER A 23 15.67 -4.97 11.07
CA SER A 23 15.77 -5.74 12.31
C SER A 23 14.56 -6.64 12.44
N ILE A 24 14.77 -7.91 12.78
CA ILE A 24 13.67 -8.87 13.01
C ILE A 24 12.86 -8.48 14.24
N ASP A 25 13.52 -7.94 15.26
CA ASP A 25 12.86 -7.60 16.53
C ASP A 25 11.97 -6.38 16.44
N THR A 26 12.36 -5.38 15.65
CA THR A 26 11.66 -4.09 15.55
C THR A 26 10.94 -3.89 14.23
N VAL A 27 11.21 -4.74 13.24
CA VAL A 27 10.71 -4.62 11.84
C VAL A 27 11.14 -3.28 11.19
N ALA A 28 12.05 -2.56 11.82
CA ALA A 28 12.54 -1.27 11.37
C ALA A 28 13.82 -1.41 10.53
N PRO A 29 14.08 -0.54 9.54
CA PRO A 29 15.35 -0.51 8.82
C PRO A 29 16.54 -0.29 9.77
N LYS A 30 17.64 -0.96 9.50
CA LYS A 30 18.89 -0.77 10.29
C LYS A 30 19.53 0.56 9.89
N LEU A 31 19.65 1.48 10.85
CA LEU A 31 20.13 2.84 10.60
C LEU A 31 21.59 2.84 10.11
N GLU A 32 22.41 1.92 10.65
CA GLU A 32 23.83 1.77 10.27
C GLU A 32 23.99 1.38 8.78
N LEU A 33 23.05 0.61 8.25
CA LEU A 33 23.05 0.25 6.82
C LEU A 33 22.60 1.43 5.95
N LEU A 34 21.68 2.27 6.42
CA LEU A 34 21.31 3.48 5.71
C LEU A 34 22.50 4.43 5.56
N GLU A 35 23.31 4.59 6.60
CA GLU A 35 24.53 5.42 6.58
C GLU A 35 25.57 4.89 5.58
N GLN A 36 25.64 3.58 5.38
CA GLN A 36 26.55 2.97 4.40
C GLN A 36 26.04 3.05 2.96
N LEU A 37 24.71 3.06 2.77
CA LEU A 37 24.07 3.00 1.44
C LEU A 37 23.76 4.39 0.88
N VAL A 38 23.72 5.41 1.72
CA VAL A 38 23.40 6.78 1.30
C VAL A 38 24.48 7.33 0.37
N SER A 39 24.05 8.05 -0.65
CA SER A 39 24.91 8.70 -1.61
C SER A 39 24.31 10.04 -2.07
N PRO A 40 25.05 10.93 -2.75
CA PRO A 40 24.49 12.16 -3.30
C PRO A 40 23.34 11.95 -4.32
N ARG A 41 23.20 10.71 -4.81
CA ARG A 41 22.10 10.32 -5.71
C ARG A 41 20.85 9.82 -4.97
N SER A 42 20.94 9.59 -3.67
CA SER A 42 19.79 9.18 -2.86
C SER A 42 18.78 10.32 -2.79
N LYS A 43 17.51 10.03 -3.07
CA LYS A 43 16.45 11.04 -3.17
C LYS A 43 15.31 10.81 -2.18
N VAL A 44 15.00 9.55 -1.91
CA VAL A 44 13.85 9.16 -1.10
C VAL A 44 14.22 8.00 -0.20
N LEU A 45 13.84 8.06 1.05
CA LEU A 45 13.77 6.93 1.97
C LEU A 45 12.29 6.56 2.13
N LEU A 46 11.93 5.33 1.75
CA LEU A 46 10.59 4.79 1.93
C LEU A 46 10.59 3.80 3.08
N ILE A 47 9.79 4.07 4.11
CA ILE A 47 9.59 3.18 5.27
C ILE A 47 8.15 2.73 5.32
N ALA A 48 7.93 1.41 5.33
CA ALA A 48 6.60 0.84 5.47
C ALA A 48 6.36 0.34 6.90
N HIS A 49 5.22 0.74 7.46
CA HIS A 49 4.71 0.21 8.71
C HIS A 49 4.01 -1.13 8.44
N LEU A 50 4.67 -2.22 8.77
CA LEU A 50 4.17 -3.56 8.48
C LEU A 50 3.35 -4.12 9.64
N PHE A 51 2.30 -4.88 9.31
CA PHE A 51 1.48 -5.62 10.27
C PHE A 51 0.81 -4.75 11.35
N GLY A 52 0.61 -3.46 11.09
CA GLY A 52 0.07 -2.51 12.06
C GLY A 52 1.08 -1.98 13.08
N ILE A 53 2.36 -2.36 12.96
CA ILE A 53 3.44 -1.87 13.83
C ILE A 53 3.87 -0.49 13.33
N ILE A 54 3.72 0.53 14.18
CA ILE A 54 4.20 1.88 13.89
C ILE A 54 5.66 1.98 14.32
N ILE A 55 6.54 2.10 13.34
CA ILE A 55 7.98 2.25 13.55
C ILE A 55 8.25 3.68 14.06
N PRO A 56 9.02 3.89 15.14
CA PRO A 56 9.46 5.22 15.57
C PRO A 56 10.31 5.88 14.47
N LEU A 57 9.76 6.90 13.80
CA LEU A 57 10.39 7.50 12.61
C LEU A 57 11.38 8.61 12.92
N GLN A 58 11.49 9.11 14.15
CA GLN A 58 12.36 10.23 14.48
C GLN A 58 13.83 10.03 14.04
N PRO A 59 14.49 8.88 14.29
CA PRO A 59 15.87 8.67 13.85
C PRO A 59 16.04 8.73 12.32
N TYR A 60 15.03 8.24 11.59
CA TYR A 60 15.02 8.26 10.11
C TYR A 60 14.72 9.65 9.55
N ALA A 61 13.88 10.41 10.22
CA ALA A 61 13.61 11.80 9.85
C ALA A 61 14.87 12.67 10.03
N ASP A 62 15.58 12.49 11.13
CA ASP A 62 16.85 13.19 11.39
C ASP A 62 17.91 12.79 10.34
N PHE A 63 17.99 11.50 10.00
CA PHE A 63 18.86 11.00 8.93
C PHE A 63 18.51 11.59 7.57
N CYS A 64 17.22 11.63 7.20
CA CYS A 64 16.75 12.19 5.94
C CYS A 64 17.04 13.69 5.86
N HIS A 65 16.77 14.42 6.92
CA HIS A 65 17.06 15.86 7.00
C HIS A 65 18.57 16.15 6.82
N LYS A 66 19.43 15.41 7.55
CA LYS A 66 20.90 15.53 7.44
C LYS A 66 21.41 15.31 6.02
N ASN A 67 20.81 14.38 5.28
CA ASN A 67 21.25 13.97 3.95
C ASN A 67 20.45 14.61 2.80
N ASN A 68 19.51 15.52 3.11
CA ASN A 68 18.62 16.15 2.11
C ASN A 68 17.84 15.12 1.26
N ILE A 69 17.25 14.14 1.93
CA ILE A 69 16.47 13.04 1.35
C ILE A 69 15.02 13.19 1.82
N LEU A 70 14.05 12.97 0.93
CA LEU A 70 12.64 12.94 1.29
C LEU A 70 12.30 11.67 2.09
N LEU A 71 11.56 11.82 3.18
CA LEU A 71 11.01 10.70 3.95
C LEU A 71 9.58 10.41 3.52
N VAL A 72 9.36 9.24 2.95
CA VAL A 72 8.04 8.72 2.60
C VAL A 72 7.66 7.60 3.54
N GLU A 73 6.52 7.75 4.19
CA GLU A 73 5.95 6.83 5.15
C GLU A 73 4.79 6.07 4.51
N ASP A 74 4.93 4.75 4.38
CA ASP A 74 3.87 3.88 3.89
C ASP A 74 3.05 3.34 5.07
N CYS A 75 1.90 3.95 5.31
CA CYS A 75 0.94 3.57 6.33
C CYS A 75 -0.16 2.65 5.80
N ALA A 76 0.04 1.98 4.66
CA ALA A 76 -0.99 1.15 4.05
C ALA A 76 -1.49 -0.01 4.93
N GLN A 77 -0.75 -0.38 5.98
CA GLN A 77 -1.13 -1.39 6.97
C GLN A 77 -1.25 -0.82 8.40
N ALA A 78 -1.05 0.48 8.59
CA ALA A 78 -0.96 1.10 9.91
C ALA A 78 -2.07 2.13 10.20
N PHE A 79 -3.11 2.19 9.36
CA PHE A 79 -4.22 3.10 9.62
C PHE A 79 -5.01 2.64 10.86
N ALA A 80 -5.00 3.48 11.90
CA ALA A 80 -5.66 3.25 13.19
C ALA A 80 -6.68 4.34 13.54
N GLY A 81 -7.33 4.93 12.55
CA GLY A 81 -8.28 6.03 12.76
C GLY A 81 -7.59 7.27 13.32
N LYS A 82 -8.15 7.82 14.41
CA LYS A 82 -7.62 9.05 15.03
C LYS A 82 -6.32 8.87 15.82
N GLN A 83 -5.79 7.67 15.93
CA GLN A 83 -4.60 7.38 16.73
C GLN A 83 -3.29 7.69 16.01
N TYR A 84 -3.30 7.63 14.67
CA TYR A 84 -2.11 7.89 13.89
C TYR A 84 -2.46 8.49 12.51
N TYR A 85 -1.92 9.67 12.24
CA TYR A 85 -2.10 10.42 10.99
C TYR A 85 -0.81 10.58 10.19
N GLY A 86 0.22 9.80 10.50
CA GLY A 86 1.56 9.96 9.96
C GLY A 86 2.48 10.71 10.90
N HIS A 87 3.77 10.59 10.66
CA HIS A 87 4.80 11.24 11.45
C HIS A 87 4.93 12.72 11.06
N PRO A 88 5.00 13.66 12.03
CA PRO A 88 5.03 15.10 11.73
C PRO A 88 6.21 15.55 10.86
N GLN A 89 7.30 14.78 10.84
CA GLN A 89 8.49 15.08 10.04
C GLN A 89 8.57 14.28 8.73
N ALA A 90 7.61 13.37 8.46
CA ALA A 90 7.53 12.74 7.16
C ALA A 90 7.11 13.77 6.10
N ASP A 91 7.72 13.73 4.93
CA ASP A 91 7.35 14.60 3.81
C ASP A 91 6.04 14.14 3.16
N VAL A 92 5.85 12.81 3.12
CA VAL A 92 4.63 12.17 2.62
C VAL A 92 4.27 10.99 3.50
N SER A 93 3.00 10.92 3.95
CA SER A 93 2.43 9.75 4.63
C SER A 93 1.28 9.21 3.78
N LEU A 94 1.38 7.94 3.35
CA LEU A 94 0.44 7.30 2.44
C LEU A 94 -0.44 6.29 3.16
N PHE A 95 -1.75 6.47 3.12
CA PHE A 95 -2.77 5.58 3.68
C PHE A 95 -3.56 4.89 2.57
N SER A 96 -3.75 3.59 2.66
CA SER A 96 -4.49 2.79 1.68
C SER A 96 -5.79 2.26 2.26
N PHE A 97 -6.88 2.37 1.49
CA PHE A 97 -8.23 1.92 1.84
C PHE A 97 -8.73 0.81 0.90
N GLY A 98 -7.80 0.00 0.38
CA GLY A 98 -8.11 -1.16 -0.45
C GLY A 98 -8.97 -2.21 0.27
N ALA A 99 -9.54 -3.14 -0.48
CA ALA A 99 -10.51 -4.11 0.02
C ALA A 99 -9.99 -5.04 1.13
N ILE A 100 -8.67 -5.26 1.21
CA ILE A 100 -8.03 -6.12 2.22
C ILE A 100 -7.45 -5.33 3.41
N LYS A 101 -7.72 -4.03 3.49
CA LYS A 101 -7.20 -3.18 4.57
C LYS A 101 -8.12 -3.21 5.80
N SER A 102 -7.53 -2.97 6.97
CA SER A 102 -8.25 -2.92 8.26
C SER A 102 -9.39 -1.88 8.24
N CYS A 103 -9.16 -0.74 7.61
CA CYS A 103 -10.20 0.23 7.28
C CYS A 103 -10.34 0.29 5.76
N THR A 104 -11.45 -0.20 5.24
CA THR A 104 -11.66 -0.28 3.80
C THR A 104 -12.75 0.65 3.30
N ALA A 105 -12.45 1.37 2.22
CA ALA A 105 -13.43 2.01 1.33
C ALA A 105 -13.54 1.23 0.00
N LEU A 106 -13.12 -0.05 -0.01
CA LEU A 106 -13.04 -0.91 -1.18
C LEU A 106 -12.10 -0.39 -2.27
N GLY A 107 -11.29 0.60 -2.00
CA GLY A 107 -10.33 1.19 -2.92
C GLY A 107 -9.90 2.57 -2.47
N GLY A 108 -8.97 3.17 -3.23
CA GLY A 108 -8.45 4.48 -2.95
C GLY A 108 -7.31 4.52 -1.93
N ALA A 109 -6.69 5.68 -1.87
CA ALA A 109 -5.63 6.01 -0.93
C ALA A 109 -5.71 7.50 -0.59
N VAL A 110 -5.08 7.89 0.51
CA VAL A 110 -4.89 9.30 0.90
C VAL A 110 -3.41 9.52 1.15
N ALA A 111 -2.85 10.53 0.53
CA ALA A 111 -1.50 11.00 0.79
C ALA A 111 -1.57 12.31 1.58
N LEU A 112 -0.96 12.34 2.75
CA LEU A 112 -0.72 13.58 3.48
C LEU A 112 0.66 14.09 3.09
N ILE A 113 0.71 15.27 2.47
CA ILE A 113 1.93 15.84 1.89
C ILE A 113 2.21 17.15 2.61
N LYS A 114 3.41 17.26 3.19
CA LYS A 114 3.80 18.42 4.00
C LYS A 114 4.05 19.66 3.16
N ASP A 115 4.77 19.50 2.07
CA ASP A 115 5.11 20.59 1.17
C ASP A 115 3.97 20.88 0.18
N LYS A 116 3.46 22.12 0.19
CA LYS A 116 2.35 22.55 -0.68
C LYS A 116 2.68 22.51 -2.18
N GLN A 117 3.94 22.77 -2.53
CA GLN A 117 4.35 22.75 -3.94
C GLN A 117 4.43 21.32 -4.45
N LEU A 118 4.95 20.42 -3.61
CA LEU A 118 4.94 18.97 -3.91
C LEU A 118 3.49 18.45 -4.01
N ALA A 119 2.61 18.82 -3.09
CA ALA A 119 1.20 18.45 -3.14
C ALA A 119 0.54 18.88 -4.46
N HIS A 120 0.71 20.15 -4.84
CA HIS A 120 0.14 20.66 -6.09
C HIS A 120 0.69 19.96 -7.34
N LYS A 121 2.00 19.65 -7.36
CA LYS A 121 2.59 18.84 -8.45
C LYS A 121 1.99 17.44 -8.51
N MET A 122 1.81 16.79 -7.38
CA MET A 122 1.20 15.45 -7.32
C MET A 122 -0.26 15.46 -7.78
N GLU A 123 -1.06 16.46 -7.35
CA GLU A 123 -2.44 16.66 -7.83
C GLU A 123 -2.49 16.87 -9.36
N THR A 124 -1.58 17.68 -9.90
CA THR A 124 -1.52 17.92 -11.34
C THR A 124 -1.20 16.65 -12.13
N ILE A 125 -0.31 15.81 -11.60
CA ILE A 125 0.01 14.51 -12.19
C ILE A 125 -1.18 13.55 -12.06
N GLU A 126 -1.84 13.51 -10.91
CA GLU A 126 -2.99 12.65 -10.66
C GLU A 126 -4.14 12.93 -11.63
N GLN A 127 -4.40 14.19 -11.97
CA GLN A 127 -5.45 14.60 -12.91
C GLN A 127 -5.28 13.99 -14.32
N VAL A 128 -4.07 13.61 -14.69
CA VAL A 128 -3.78 12.96 -15.99
C VAL A 128 -4.12 11.47 -15.97
N TYR A 129 -4.22 10.86 -14.78
CA TYR A 129 -4.57 9.44 -14.68
C TYR A 129 -6.06 9.19 -14.96
N PRO A 130 -6.40 8.07 -15.61
CA PRO A 130 -7.77 7.73 -15.92
C PRO A 130 -8.59 7.52 -14.66
N GLN A 131 -9.66 8.30 -14.51
CA GLN A 131 -10.56 8.16 -13.39
C GLN A 131 -11.48 6.94 -13.57
N LYS A 132 -11.70 6.19 -12.50
CA LYS A 132 -12.68 5.12 -12.48
C LYS A 132 -14.09 5.71 -12.40
N SER A 133 -15.01 5.17 -13.24
CA SER A 133 -16.41 5.62 -13.23
C SER A 133 -17.14 5.21 -11.95
N GLU A 134 -18.17 5.95 -11.58
CA GLU A 134 -19.08 5.61 -10.48
C GLU A 134 -19.69 4.21 -10.66
N PHE A 135 -20.01 3.83 -11.89
CA PHE A 135 -20.54 2.51 -12.21
C PHE A 135 -19.53 1.40 -11.92
N TRP A 136 -18.23 1.64 -12.16
CA TRP A 136 -17.17 0.71 -11.75
C TRP A 136 -17.16 0.52 -10.25
N TYR A 137 -17.29 1.60 -9.49
CA TYR A 137 -17.32 1.55 -8.02
C TYR A 137 -18.58 0.83 -7.52
N LEU A 138 -19.73 1.09 -8.12
CA LEU A 138 -20.99 0.42 -7.80
C LEU A 138 -20.90 -1.10 -8.02
N LYS A 139 -20.36 -1.53 -9.16
CA LYS A 139 -20.07 -2.96 -9.40
C LYS A 139 -19.18 -3.55 -8.32
N ARG A 140 -18.20 -2.80 -7.85
CA ARG A 140 -17.30 -3.23 -6.79
C ARG A 140 -18.03 -3.37 -5.46
N LEU A 141 -18.89 -2.43 -5.09
CA LEU A 141 -19.76 -2.53 -3.92
C LEU A 141 -20.63 -3.79 -3.96
N PHE A 142 -21.31 -4.04 -5.08
CA PHE A 142 -22.12 -5.26 -5.26
C PHE A 142 -21.27 -6.53 -5.15
N LYS A 143 -20.09 -6.57 -5.78
CA LYS A 143 -19.18 -7.71 -5.66
C LYS A 143 -18.85 -8.03 -4.20
N PHE A 144 -18.44 -7.04 -3.42
CA PHE A 144 -18.03 -7.26 -2.03
C PHE A 144 -19.22 -7.52 -1.09
N TYR A 145 -20.39 -6.93 -1.39
CA TYR A 145 -21.63 -7.25 -0.69
C TYR A 145 -22.00 -8.74 -0.85
N TRP A 146 -21.98 -9.25 -2.08
CA TRP A 146 -22.22 -10.66 -2.34
C TRP A 146 -21.17 -11.57 -1.72
N LEU A 147 -19.90 -11.22 -1.82
CA LEU A 147 -18.83 -11.99 -1.17
C LEU A 147 -19.04 -12.06 0.36
N LYS A 148 -19.48 -10.96 0.97
CA LYS A 148 -19.82 -10.95 2.41
C LYS A 148 -21.00 -11.85 2.73
N LEU A 149 -22.07 -11.83 1.94
CA LEU A 149 -23.20 -12.75 2.11
C LEU A 149 -22.76 -14.20 1.95
N LEU A 150 -22.01 -14.51 0.89
CA LEU A 150 -21.52 -15.86 0.61
C LEU A 150 -20.51 -16.35 1.67
N SER A 151 -19.90 -15.46 2.45
CA SER A 151 -19.01 -15.81 3.55
C SER A 151 -19.74 -16.17 4.86
N LEU A 152 -21.06 -16.04 4.91
CA LEU A 152 -21.84 -16.50 6.07
C LEU A 152 -21.65 -18.03 6.25
N PRO A 153 -21.38 -18.52 7.47
CA PRO A 153 -20.95 -19.91 7.68
C PRO A 153 -21.88 -20.95 7.05
N SER A 154 -23.19 -20.77 7.19
CA SER A 154 -24.19 -21.68 6.62
C SER A 154 -24.20 -21.70 5.09
N LEU A 155 -24.15 -20.52 4.48
CA LEU A 155 -24.12 -20.38 3.02
C LEU A 155 -22.79 -20.86 2.44
N TYR A 156 -21.69 -20.49 3.05
CA TYR A 156 -20.35 -20.91 2.68
C TYR A 156 -20.23 -22.44 2.66
N TYR A 157 -20.71 -23.10 3.73
CA TYR A 157 -20.70 -24.55 3.82
C TYR A 157 -21.49 -25.21 2.68
N GLN A 158 -22.68 -24.70 2.37
CA GLN A 158 -23.49 -25.23 1.25
C GLN A 158 -22.80 -25.05 -0.09
N ILE A 159 -22.19 -23.88 -0.34
CA ILE A 159 -21.45 -23.60 -1.57
C ILE A 159 -20.25 -24.54 -1.72
N ILE A 160 -19.45 -24.71 -0.66
CA ILE A 160 -18.31 -25.62 -0.71
C ILE A 160 -18.74 -27.06 -0.99
N ASN A 161 -19.82 -27.51 -0.37
CA ASN A 161 -20.34 -28.87 -0.63
C ASN A 161 -20.82 -29.01 -2.08
N LEU A 162 -21.54 -28.01 -2.61
CA LEU A 162 -21.99 -28.02 -4.00
C LEU A 162 -20.78 -28.01 -4.96
N MET A 163 -19.77 -27.21 -4.71
CA MET A 163 -18.55 -27.18 -5.53
C MET A 163 -17.83 -28.52 -5.51
N ARG A 164 -17.75 -29.18 -4.34
CA ARG A 164 -17.18 -30.53 -4.22
C ARG A 164 -17.97 -31.57 -5.01
N LEU A 165 -19.30 -31.53 -4.94
CA LEU A 165 -20.17 -32.40 -5.70
C LEU A 165 -20.00 -32.22 -7.22
N LEU A 166 -19.71 -30.99 -7.67
CA LEU A 166 -19.47 -30.64 -9.06
C LEU A 166 -18.01 -30.85 -9.48
N ASN A 167 -17.15 -31.41 -8.64
CA ASN A 167 -15.71 -31.57 -8.86
C ASN A 167 -14.98 -30.26 -9.27
N LEU A 168 -15.45 -29.11 -8.76
CA LEU A 168 -14.83 -27.81 -9.01
C LEU A 168 -13.70 -27.57 -8.03
N ASP A 169 -12.61 -26.97 -8.53
CA ASP A 169 -11.50 -26.51 -7.69
C ASP A 169 -11.93 -25.28 -6.87
N VAL A 170 -12.18 -25.53 -5.57
CA VAL A 170 -12.63 -24.53 -4.60
C VAL A 170 -11.56 -23.44 -4.44
N GLU A 171 -10.29 -23.83 -4.31
CA GLU A 171 -9.20 -22.91 -4.02
C GLU A 171 -8.97 -21.92 -5.17
N SER A 172 -8.90 -22.41 -6.39
CA SER A 172 -8.71 -21.54 -7.57
C SER A 172 -9.90 -20.61 -7.78
N THR A 173 -11.12 -21.09 -7.52
CA THR A 173 -12.34 -20.29 -7.67
C THR A 173 -12.40 -19.17 -6.64
N ILE A 174 -12.11 -19.47 -5.37
CA ILE A 174 -12.05 -18.45 -4.30
C ILE A 174 -10.93 -17.44 -4.60
N LYS A 175 -9.76 -17.91 -5.00
CA LYS A 175 -8.63 -17.05 -5.34
C LYS A 175 -8.99 -16.09 -6.49
N LYS A 176 -9.60 -16.56 -7.55
CA LYS A 176 -10.07 -15.71 -8.67
C LYS A 176 -11.13 -14.69 -8.23
N ALA A 177 -12.07 -15.10 -7.36
CA ALA A 177 -13.10 -14.21 -6.86
C ALA A 177 -12.56 -13.10 -5.94
N THR A 178 -11.51 -13.40 -5.18
CA THR A 178 -10.91 -12.48 -4.20
C THR A 178 -9.71 -11.72 -4.75
N LEU A 179 -9.13 -12.14 -5.88
CA LEU A 179 -8.05 -11.41 -6.53
C LEU A 179 -8.46 -9.94 -6.74
N GLY A 180 -7.66 -9.07 -6.13
CA GLY A 180 -7.82 -7.62 -6.19
C GLY A 180 -7.56 -7.07 -7.58
N PHE A 181 -6.64 -6.17 -7.74
CA PHE A 181 -6.37 -5.47 -8.99
C PHE A 181 -5.54 -6.30 -9.97
N PRO A 182 -5.83 -6.25 -11.28
CA PRO A 182 -4.81 -6.52 -12.26
C PRO A 182 -3.73 -5.46 -12.10
N THR A 183 -2.53 -5.88 -11.76
CA THR A 183 -1.37 -5.02 -11.53
C THR A 183 -0.78 -4.43 -12.83
N GLY A 184 -1.23 -4.89 -14.00
CA GLY A 184 -0.62 -4.57 -15.27
C GLY A 184 -0.76 -3.11 -15.73
N ASP A 185 -1.97 -2.56 -15.68
CA ASP A 185 -2.28 -1.27 -16.35
C ASP A 185 -1.97 -0.02 -15.53
N LEU A 186 -1.69 -0.15 -14.24
CA LEU A 186 -1.40 0.99 -13.34
C LEU A 186 0.10 1.27 -13.18
N LEU A 187 0.95 0.38 -13.66
CA LEU A 187 2.40 0.54 -13.62
C LEU A 187 2.95 1.30 -14.83
N VAL A 188 2.12 1.53 -15.82
CA VAL A 188 2.50 2.16 -17.07
C VAL A 188 1.94 3.57 -17.11
N LYS A 189 2.75 4.49 -16.71
CA LYS A 189 2.77 5.95 -16.80
C LYS A 189 2.60 6.68 -15.48
#